data_b187ba14fddc0fea92121e99c7db0f2c
#
_entry.id   b187ba14fddc0fea92121e99c7db0f2c
#
_cell.length_a   1.000
_cell.length_b   1.000
_cell.length_c   1.000
_cell.angle_alpha   90.00
_cell.angle_beta   90.00
_cell.angle_gamma   90.00
#
_symmetry.space_group_name_H-M   'P 1'
#
loop_
_entity.id
_entity.type
_entity.pdbx_description
1 polymer ?
#
loop_
_entity_poly.entity_id
_entity_poly.type
_entity_poly.pdbx_seq_one_letter_code
_entity_poly.pdbx_strand_id
1 'polypeptide(L)'
;MPNNLVYIIMDSCRYDSYAAAATPNIDLLGKAECRYSYASWTSPSHYTMLMGMIPHQSPRGVFASEVYKQEFVKWVERLNIPNLSFKTFVPYLSLPKVLQDNGYKTIARVSMPVLNQFTNINKYFDDYKLMPNHNDFPSMIHEMEFPDAQPRFYFFNLGETHYPYMLKGDDMPRISGVHGVFKQIDEFLLVGNQSEEKKFFEPEEMTRLHKQQINCVEYIDKLIGDLFHKCPENTHIIITADHGELFGEDGYFGHGPIMHPKCFEVPFLEGKRP
;
A
#
# COMPACT_ATOMS: atom_id res chain seq x y z
N MET A 1 16.95 -17.67 13.74
CA MET A 1 15.89 -16.81 14.32
C MET A 1 14.91 -16.47 13.23
N PRO A 2 13.63 -16.23 13.53
CA PRO A 2 12.69 -15.70 12.56
C PRO A 2 13.17 -14.37 11.97
N ASN A 3 12.79 -14.08 10.72
CA ASN A 3 13.09 -12.79 10.11
C ASN A 3 12.23 -11.68 10.73
N ASN A 4 12.76 -10.47 10.83
CA ASN A 4 11.89 -9.30 10.93
C ASN A 4 11.08 -9.16 9.64
N LEU A 5 9.90 -8.56 9.71
CA LEU A 5 9.07 -8.25 8.54
C LEU A 5 8.72 -6.77 8.52
N VAL A 6 9.03 -6.11 7.41
CA VAL A 6 8.59 -4.74 7.12
C VAL A 6 7.67 -4.79 5.90
N TYR A 7 6.41 -4.43 6.08
CA TYR A 7 5.38 -4.43 5.05
C TYR A 7 4.93 -3.01 4.78
N ILE A 8 5.28 -2.49 3.61
CA ILE A 8 5.07 -1.11 3.19
C ILE A 8 4.00 -1.07 2.11
N ILE A 9 2.97 -0.27 2.32
CA ILE A 9 1.84 -0.08 1.42
C ILE A 9 1.83 1.39 0.99
N MET A 10 2.08 1.65 -0.28
CA MET A 10 1.94 2.95 -0.93
C MET A 10 0.48 3.14 -1.32
N ASP A 11 -0.30 3.83 -0.48
CA ASP A 11 -1.74 3.98 -0.68
C ASP A 11 -2.07 4.62 -2.04
N SER A 12 -3.02 4.02 -2.77
CA SER A 12 -3.46 4.42 -4.12
C SER A 12 -2.40 4.39 -5.23
N CYS A 13 -1.23 3.79 -5.01
CA CYS A 13 -0.14 3.83 -5.98
C CYS A 13 -0.41 2.90 -7.17
N ARG A 14 -0.61 3.47 -8.35
CA ARG A 14 -0.74 2.72 -9.61
C ARG A 14 0.56 2.04 -10.00
N TYR A 15 0.44 0.87 -10.64
CA TYR A 15 1.61 0.19 -11.19
C TYR A 15 2.35 1.04 -12.25
N ASP A 16 1.63 1.71 -13.16
CA ASP A 16 2.26 2.53 -14.19
C ASP A 16 2.90 3.82 -13.65
N SER A 17 2.38 4.38 -12.55
CA SER A 17 3.06 5.47 -11.82
C SER A 17 4.38 4.99 -11.23
N TYR A 18 4.39 3.82 -10.59
CA TYR A 18 5.60 3.19 -10.10
C TYR A 18 6.60 2.90 -11.23
N ALA A 19 6.13 2.29 -12.32
CA ALA A 19 6.98 1.91 -13.45
C ALA A 19 7.62 3.11 -14.19
N ALA A 20 7.01 4.31 -14.07
CA ALA A 20 7.52 5.55 -14.63
C ALA A 20 8.45 6.32 -13.68
N ALA A 21 8.51 5.95 -12.40
CA ALA A 21 9.34 6.59 -11.38
C ALA A 21 10.77 6.05 -11.40
N ALA A 22 11.74 6.87 -11.00
CA ALA A 22 13.11 6.43 -10.75
C ALA A 22 13.20 5.89 -9.31
N THR A 23 13.40 4.57 -9.16
CA THR A 23 13.37 3.86 -7.88
C THR A 23 14.65 3.06 -7.58
N PRO A 24 15.86 3.69 -7.63
CA PRO A 24 17.13 2.97 -7.50
C PRO A 24 17.34 2.27 -6.15
N ASN A 25 16.70 2.73 -5.08
CA ASN A 25 16.78 2.08 -3.76
C ASN A 25 15.82 0.90 -3.68
N ILE A 26 14.56 1.10 -4.08
CA ILE A 26 13.54 0.02 -4.06
C ILE A 26 13.95 -1.11 -5.02
N ASP A 27 14.54 -0.79 -6.15
CA ASP A 27 15.01 -1.77 -7.16
C ASP A 27 16.09 -2.71 -6.64
N LEU A 28 16.76 -2.39 -5.52
CA LEU A 28 17.68 -3.31 -4.83
C LEU A 28 16.96 -4.55 -4.27
N LEU A 29 15.65 -4.50 -4.04
CA LEU A 29 14.84 -5.68 -3.66
C LEU A 29 14.57 -6.61 -4.84
N GLY A 30 14.71 -6.14 -6.07
CA GLY A 30 14.45 -6.88 -7.29
C GLY A 30 13.57 -6.12 -8.28
N LYS A 31 13.15 -6.82 -9.34
CA LYS A 31 12.28 -6.23 -10.36
C LYS A 31 10.83 -6.15 -9.87
N ALA A 32 10.21 -4.98 -10.02
CA ALA A 32 8.81 -4.81 -9.72
C ALA A 32 7.91 -5.68 -10.62
N GLU A 33 6.96 -6.35 -9.99
CA GLU A 33 5.88 -7.09 -10.63
C GLU A 33 4.62 -6.23 -10.70
N CYS A 34 3.88 -6.33 -11.81
CA CYS A 34 2.50 -5.86 -11.84
C CYS A 34 1.62 -6.95 -11.22
N ARG A 35 0.99 -6.64 -10.11
CA ARG A 35 0.03 -7.54 -9.46
C ARG A 35 -1.34 -6.89 -9.36
N TYR A 36 -2.34 -7.70 -9.00
CA TYR A 36 -3.71 -7.24 -8.83
C TYR A 36 -4.08 -7.24 -7.36
N SER A 37 -4.56 -6.12 -6.84
CA SER A 37 -5.14 -6.04 -5.50
C SER A 37 -6.50 -6.77 -5.45
N TYR A 38 -6.95 -7.09 -4.24
CA TYR A 38 -8.26 -7.74 -4.05
C TYR A 38 -9.42 -6.74 -3.99
N ALA A 39 -9.14 -5.47 -3.90
CA ALA A 39 -10.14 -4.41 -3.90
C ALA A 39 -9.58 -3.13 -4.52
N SER A 40 -10.47 -2.22 -4.88
CA SER A 40 -10.18 -0.95 -5.53
C SER A 40 -10.24 0.25 -4.58
N TRP A 41 -10.20 0.01 -3.25
CA TRP A 41 -10.09 1.07 -2.22
C TRP A 41 -9.51 0.53 -0.92
N THR A 42 -9.07 1.44 -0.05
CA THR A 42 -8.19 1.22 1.09
C THR A 42 -8.64 0.13 2.07
N SER A 43 -9.82 0.28 2.69
CA SER A 43 -10.21 -0.60 3.80
C SER A 43 -10.28 -2.09 3.43
N PRO A 44 -11.01 -2.53 2.38
CA PRO A 44 -11.08 -3.96 2.05
C PRO A 44 -9.75 -4.52 1.57
N SER A 45 -8.91 -3.74 0.86
CA SER A 45 -7.57 -4.17 0.49
C SER A 45 -6.69 -4.44 1.71
N HIS A 46 -6.69 -3.53 2.69
CA HIS A 46 -5.94 -3.72 3.93
C HIS A 46 -6.42 -4.94 4.72
N TYR A 47 -7.73 -5.19 4.78
CA TYR A 47 -8.24 -6.40 5.43
C TYR A 47 -7.72 -7.68 4.75
N THR A 48 -7.69 -7.74 3.42
CA THR A 48 -7.15 -8.90 2.72
C THR A 48 -5.65 -9.08 2.95
N MET A 49 -4.89 -8.00 2.95
CA MET A 49 -3.44 -8.04 3.24
C MET A 49 -3.15 -8.53 4.67
N LEU A 50 -3.94 -8.07 5.65
CA LEU A 50 -3.82 -8.54 7.04
C LEU A 50 -4.30 -9.98 7.24
N MET A 51 -5.08 -10.53 6.31
CA MET A 51 -5.37 -11.97 6.23
C MET A 51 -4.21 -12.77 5.61
N GLY A 52 -3.13 -12.12 5.19
CA GLY A 52 -2.02 -12.73 4.49
C GLY A 52 -2.21 -12.87 2.97
N MET A 53 -3.25 -12.27 2.42
CA MET A 53 -3.57 -12.28 0.99
C MET A 53 -2.98 -11.03 0.33
N ILE A 54 -1.72 -11.11 -0.03
CA ILE A 54 -1.04 -10.02 -0.76
C ILE A 54 -1.49 -9.93 -2.22
N PRO A 55 -1.28 -8.81 -2.93
CA PRO A 55 -1.62 -8.69 -4.35
C PRO A 55 -1.12 -9.87 -5.18
N HIS A 56 -1.91 -10.32 -6.14
CA HIS A 56 -1.73 -11.59 -6.82
C HIS A 56 -1.46 -11.45 -8.33
N GLN A 57 -0.88 -12.50 -8.91
CA GLN A 57 -0.74 -12.67 -10.35
C GLN A 57 -1.72 -13.73 -10.84
N SER A 58 -3.01 -13.46 -10.90
CA SER A 58 -3.96 -14.48 -11.35
C SER A 58 -3.96 -14.58 -12.88
N PRO A 59 -3.29 -15.58 -13.48
CA PRO A 59 -3.35 -15.79 -14.90
C PRO A 59 -4.78 -16.23 -15.29
N ARG A 60 -5.18 -15.91 -16.51
CA ARG A 60 -6.47 -16.37 -17.03
C ARG A 60 -6.53 -17.90 -17.06
N GLY A 61 -7.65 -18.47 -16.65
CA GLY A 61 -7.89 -19.90 -16.71
C GLY A 61 -7.28 -20.72 -15.56
N VAL A 62 -6.69 -20.08 -14.57
CA VAL A 62 -6.21 -20.72 -13.34
C VAL A 62 -7.20 -20.47 -12.20
N PHE A 63 -7.45 -21.48 -11.39
CA PHE A 63 -8.29 -21.32 -10.20
C PHE A 63 -7.58 -20.41 -9.18
N ALA A 64 -8.28 -19.40 -8.70
CA ALA A 64 -7.75 -18.47 -7.70
C ALA A 64 -7.23 -19.17 -6.45
N SER A 65 -7.84 -20.29 -6.05
CA SER A 65 -7.40 -21.13 -4.93
C SER A 65 -5.98 -21.71 -5.10
N GLU A 66 -5.54 -21.95 -6.32
CA GLU A 66 -4.18 -22.43 -6.59
C GLU A 66 -3.16 -21.30 -6.39
N VAL A 67 -3.49 -20.10 -6.87
CA VAL A 67 -2.65 -18.91 -6.67
C VAL A 67 -2.53 -18.57 -5.19
N TYR A 68 -3.64 -18.55 -4.46
CA TYR A 68 -3.63 -18.31 -3.01
C TYR A 68 -2.80 -19.31 -2.24
N LYS A 69 -2.95 -20.59 -2.57
CA LYS A 69 -2.18 -21.65 -1.93
C LYS A 69 -0.68 -21.47 -2.11
N GLN A 70 -0.24 -21.08 -3.30
CA GLN A 70 1.16 -20.79 -3.59
C GLN A 70 1.67 -19.57 -2.80
N GLU A 71 0.90 -18.49 -2.75
CA GLU A 71 1.27 -17.30 -1.98
C GLU A 71 1.34 -17.58 -0.47
N PHE A 72 0.42 -18.36 0.08
CA PHE A 72 0.48 -18.75 1.49
C PHE A 72 1.72 -19.59 1.83
N VAL A 73 2.17 -20.45 0.91
CA VAL A 73 3.41 -21.23 1.11
C VAL A 73 4.63 -20.30 1.20
N LYS A 74 4.68 -19.24 0.43
CA LYS A 74 5.78 -18.25 0.46
C LYS A 74 5.92 -17.55 1.81
N TRP A 75 4.86 -17.47 2.63
CA TRP A 75 4.97 -16.91 3.97
C TRP A 75 5.97 -17.67 4.86
N VAL A 76 6.16 -18.97 4.63
CA VAL A 76 7.17 -19.77 5.34
C VAL A 76 8.58 -19.21 5.07
N GLU A 77 8.87 -18.89 3.83
CA GLU A 77 10.17 -18.36 3.41
C GLU A 77 10.36 -16.91 3.89
N ARG A 78 9.33 -16.07 3.73
CA ARG A 78 9.37 -14.66 4.15
C ARG A 78 9.67 -14.51 5.63
N LEU A 79 9.04 -15.32 6.46
CA LEU A 79 9.08 -15.20 7.91
C LEU A 79 10.19 -16.06 8.55
N ASN A 80 10.61 -17.13 7.87
CA ASN A 80 11.57 -18.12 8.43
C ASN A 80 11.17 -18.60 9.85
N ILE A 81 9.88 -18.79 10.09
CA ILE A 81 9.35 -19.33 11.35
C ILE A 81 9.39 -20.86 11.30
N PRO A 82 10.07 -21.53 12.23
CA PRO A 82 10.10 -22.98 12.28
C PRO A 82 8.68 -23.58 12.37
N ASN A 83 8.40 -24.59 11.56
CA ASN A 83 7.11 -25.33 11.53
C ASN A 83 5.88 -24.49 11.14
N LEU A 84 6.04 -23.27 10.64
CA LEU A 84 4.91 -22.55 10.06
C LEU A 84 4.37 -23.31 8.86
N SER A 85 3.07 -23.50 8.81
CA SER A 85 2.39 -24.18 7.70
C SER A 85 1.09 -23.45 7.35
N PHE A 86 0.57 -23.74 6.16
CA PHE A 86 -0.74 -23.22 5.75
C PHE A 86 -1.84 -23.52 6.79
N LYS A 87 -1.82 -24.72 7.39
CA LYS A 87 -2.80 -25.12 8.41
C LYS A 87 -2.75 -24.28 9.68
N THR A 88 -1.57 -23.80 10.05
CA THR A 88 -1.40 -22.94 11.24
C THR A 88 -1.68 -21.47 10.94
N PHE A 89 -1.65 -21.08 9.68
CA PHE A 89 -1.94 -19.70 9.25
C PHE A 89 -3.44 -19.45 9.06
N VAL A 90 -4.12 -20.32 8.31
CA VAL A 90 -5.54 -20.17 7.92
C VAL A 90 -6.52 -20.05 9.07
N PRO A 91 -6.40 -20.79 10.20
CA PRO A 91 -7.37 -20.71 11.28
C PRO A 91 -7.56 -19.31 11.87
N TYR A 92 -6.54 -18.49 11.83
CA TYR A 92 -6.61 -17.13 12.37
C TYR A 92 -7.08 -16.10 11.36
N LEU A 93 -6.86 -16.35 10.07
CA LEU A 93 -7.07 -15.38 9.00
C LEU A 93 -6.55 -13.98 9.37
N SER A 94 -5.40 -13.95 10.07
CA SER A 94 -4.80 -12.72 10.56
C SER A 94 -3.28 -12.89 10.66
N LEU A 95 -2.56 -12.20 9.78
CA LEU A 95 -1.11 -12.16 9.79
C LEU A 95 -0.56 -11.60 11.11
N PRO A 96 -1.05 -10.47 11.66
CA PRO A 96 -0.57 -9.97 12.95
C PRO A 96 -0.75 -10.99 14.08
N LYS A 97 -1.88 -11.70 14.13
CA LYS A 97 -2.12 -12.73 15.15
C LYS A 97 -1.16 -13.90 15.05
N VAL A 98 -0.94 -14.41 13.83
CA VAL A 98 0.04 -15.48 13.59
C VAL A 98 1.43 -15.05 14.05
N LEU A 99 1.81 -13.81 13.77
CA LEU A 99 3.12 -13.26 14.15
C LEU A 99 3.24 -13.10 15.66
N GLN A 100 2.21 -12.57 16.34
CA GLN A 100 2.19 -12.52 17.82
C GLN A 100 2.36 -13.89 18.46
N ASP A 101 1.64 -14.91 17.97
CA ASP A 101 1.72 -16.28 18.47
C ASP A 101 3.10 -16.92 18.24
N ASN A 102 3.89 -16.35 17.32
CA ASN A 102 5.27 -16.73 17.05
C ASN A 102 6.30 -15.77 17.68
N GLY A 103 5.89 -14.96 18.64
CA GLY A 103 6.77 -14.14 19.47
C GLY A 103 7.15 -12.77 18.88
N TYR A 104 6.52 -12.35 17.79
CA TYR A 104 6.77 -11.01 17.21
C TYR A 104 6.14 -9.91 18.06
N LYS A 105 6.79 -8.75 18.10
CA LYS A 105 6.13 -7.47 18.41
C LYS A 105 5.54 -6.92 17.12
N THR A 106 4.23 -6.66 17.12
CA THR A 106 3.49 -6.21 15.93
C THR A 106 3.16 -4.72 16.04
N ILE A 107 3.60 -3.95 15.06
CA ILE A 107 3.57 -2.49 15.08
C ILE A 107 2.98 -1.99 13.77
N ALA A 108 1.95 -1.13 13.84
CA ALA A 108 1.41 -0.47 12.66
C ALA A 108 1.50 1.05 12.77
N ARG A 109 1.83 1.67 11.66
CA ARG A 109 1.77 3.11 11.45
C ARG A 109 0.99 3.36 10.17
N VAL A 110 -0.14 4.03 10.27
CA VAL A 110 -1.05 4.24 9.13
C VAL A 110 -1.29 5.71 8.93
N SER A 111 -1.33 6.14 7.69
CA SER A 111 -1.55 7.53 7.31
C SER A 111 -3.02 7.84 7.03
N MET A 112 -3.78 6.85 6.56
CA MET A 112 -5.15 7.09 6.10
C MET A 112 -6.17 7.07 7.24
N PRO A 113 -7.02 8.13 7.39
CA PRO A 113 -8.01 8.21 8.46
C PRO A 113 -9.04 7.07 8.47
N VAL A 114 -9.31 6.44 7.32
CA VAL A 114 -10.20 5.27 7.22
C VAL A 114 -9.64 4.03 7.92
N LEU A 115 -8.33 4.03 8.23
CA LEU A 115 -7.64 2.98 8.98
C LEU A 115 -7.44 3.35 10.47
N ASN A 116 -8.25 4.26 11.01
CA ASN A 116 -8.10 4.72 12.38
C ASN A 116 -8.31 3.60 13.43
N GLN A 117 -7.91 3.89 14.65
CA GLN A 117 -7.93 2.92 15.77
C GLN A 117 -9.33 2.47 16.23
N PHE A 118 -10.40 3.08 15.74
CA PHE A 118 -11.79 2.68 16.04
C PHE A 118 -12.34 1.63 15.06
N THR A 119 -11.54 1.25 14.04
CA THR A 119 -11.85 0.16 13.12
C THR A 119 -11.22 -1.14 13.61
N ASN A 120 -11.73 -2.28 13.14
CA ASN A 120 -11.15 -3.59 13.50
C ASN A 120 -9.76 -3.85 12.89
N ILE A 121 -9.22 -2.94 12.11
CA ILE A 121 -7.93 -3.09 11.43
C ILE A 121 -6.76 -3.09 12.42
N ASN A 122 -6.93 -2.44 13.57
CA ASN A 122 -5.93 -2.41 14.63
C ASN A 122 -5.84 -3.72 15.45
N LYS A 123 -6.77 -4.64 15.19
CA LYS A 123 -6.83 -5.89 15.95
C LYS A 123 -5.56 -6.72 15.77
N TYR A 124 -5.03 -7.20 16.88
CA TYR A 124 -3.78 -7.97 16.93
C TYR A 124 -2.50 -7.20 16.58
N PHE A 125 -2.53 -5.87 16.61
CA PHE A 125 -1.31 -5.09 16.73
C PHE A 125 -1.06 -4.74 18.19
N ASP A 126 0.19 -4.90 18.64
CA ASP A 126 0.61 -4.51 20.00
C ASP A 126 0.75 -2.99 20.13
N ASP A 127 1.06 -2.33 19.01
CA ASP A 127 1.21 -0.89 18.93
C ASP A 127 0.65 -0.41 17.57
N TYR A 128 -0.43 0.36 17.63
CA TYR A 128 -1.14 0.86 16.47
C TYR A 128 -1.31 2.37 16.54
N LYS A 129 -0.90 3.09 15.50
CA LYS A 129 -0.96 4.55 15.48
C LYS A 129 -1.40 5.07 14.12
N LEU A 130 -2.46 5.90 14.11
CA LEU A 130 -2.75 6.79 13.01
C LEU A 130 -1.80 7.98 13.10
N MET A 131 -1.03 8.23 12.05
CA MET A 131 -0.07 9.33 12.00
C MET A 131 -0.80 10.68 11.96
N PRO A 132 -0.23 11.73 12.57
CA PRO A 132 -0.87 13.06 12.58
C PRO A 132 -0.94 13.69 11.19
N ASN A 133 -0.03 13.34 10.29
CA ASN A 133 -0.01 13.78 8.91
C ASN A 133 -0.05 12.57 7.98
N HIS A 134 -0.75 12.70 6.83
CA HIS A 134 -0.88 11.59 5.90
C HIS A 134 0.40 11.33 5.07
N ASN A 135 1.36 12.22 5.07
CA ASN A 135 2.63 12.14 4.34
C ASN A 135 3.82 12.18 5.30
N ASP A 136 3.85 11.30 6.30
CA ASP A 136 4.82 11.32 7.39
C ASP A 136 5.65 10.02 7.48
N PHE A 137 6.04 9.47 6.33
CA PHE A 137 6.91 8.29 6.28
C PHE A 137 8.26 8.49 6.99
N PRO A 138 8.90 9.68 6.98
CA PRO A 138 10.12 9.90 7.76
C PRO A 138 9.95 9.63 9.25
N SER A 139 8.83 10.06 9.86
CA SER A 139 8.54 9.77 11.28
C SER A 139 8.30 8.28 11.53
N MET A 140 7.64 7.58 10.59
CA MET A 140 7.46 6.13 10.72
C MET A 140 8.81 5.40 10.74
N ILE A 141 9.74 5.78 9.87
CA ILE A 141 11.10 5.23 9.84
C ILE A 141 11.84 5.59 11.13
N HIS A 142 11.71 6.82 11.61
CA HIS A 142 12.37 7.26 12.85
C HIS A 142 11.95 6.41 14.06
N GLU A 143 10.68 6.06 14.15
CA GLU A 143 10.09 5.24 15.22
C GLU A 143 10.48 3.75 15.17
N MET A 144 11.13 3.26 14.10
CA MET A 144 11.52 1.86 14.01
C MET A 144 12.63 1.50 15.00
N GLU A 145 12.47 0.38 15.68
CA GLU A 145 13.46 -0.20 16.59
C GLU A 145 13.54 -1.73 16.41
N PHE A 146 14.74 -2.27 16.38
CA PHE A 146 15.02 -3.69 16.19
C PHE A 146 15.89 -4.24 17.32
N PRO A 147 15.34 -4.52 18.50
CA PRO A 147 16.09 -5.16 19.57
C PRO A 147 16.40 -6.62 19.23
N ASP A 148 17.56 -7.11 19.61
CA ASP A 148 18.08 -8.45 19.25
C ASP A 148 17.23 -9.63 19.73
N ALA A 149 16.46 -9.43 20.80
CA ALA A 149 15.77 -10.52 21.49
C ALA A 149 14.40 -10.87 20.91
N GLN A 150 13.80 -10.01 20.09
CA GLN A 150 12.42 -10.21 19.62
C GLN A 150 12.23 -9.73 18.19
N PRO A 151 11.75 -10.58 17.26
CA PRO A 151 11.49 -10.17 15.90
C PRO A 151 10.37 -9.13 15.84
N ARG A 152 10.46 -8.22 14.86
CA ARG A 152 9.51 -7.13 14.65
C ARG A 152 8.71 -7.34 13.39
N PHE A 153 7.44 -6.99 13.45
CA PHE A 153 6.58 -6.79 12.31
C PHE A 153 6.15 -5.33 12.25
N TYR A 154 6.60 -4.64 11.23
CA TYR A 154 6.16 -3.28 10.90
C TYR A 154 5.21 -3.32 9.72
N PHE A 155 4.04 -2.71 9.88
CA PHE A 155 3.03 -2.53 8.87
C PHE A 155 2.84 -1.04 8.65
N PHE A 156 3.22 -0.54 7.48
CA PHE A 156 3.17 0.87 7.12
C PHE A 156 2.18 1.10 5.99
N ASN A 157 1.22 2.00 6.20
CA ASN A 157 0.38 2.57 5.16
C ASN A 157 0.83 4.00 4.92
N LEU A 158 1.34 4.28 3.72
CA LEU A 158 1.91 5.56 3.31
C LEU A 158 0.88 6.36 2.53
N GLY A 159 0.61 7.59 2.95
CA GLY A 159 -0.34 8.47 2.30
C GLY A 159 0.27 9.40 1.24
N GLU A 160 1.59 9.38 1.04
CA GLU A 160 2.29 10.23 0.08
C GLU A 160 1.78 10.05 -1.35
N THR A 161 1.45 8.82 -1.74
CA THR A 161 0.93 8.46 -3.07
C THR A 161 -0.58 8.58 -3.19
N HIS A 162 -1.29 8.86 -2.10
CA HIS A 162 -2.72 9.11 -2.09
C HIS A 162 -3.01 10.58 -2.42
N TYR A 163 -4.14 10.84 -3.12
CA TYR A 163 -4.60 12.21 -3.37
C TYR A 163 -4.68 13.01 -2.04
N PRO A 164 -4.21 14.25 -1.96
CA PRO A 164 -3.76 15.15 -3.04
C PRO A 164 -2.26 15.08 -3.40
N TYR A 165 -1.55 13.98 -3.18
CA TYR A 165 -0.14 13.75 -3.55
C TYR A 165 0.79 14.83 -3.00
N MET A 166 0.72 15.11 -1.71
CA MET A 166 1.39 16.25 -1.10
C MET A 166 2.87 16.00 -0.87
N LEU A 167 3.70 16.58 -1.70
CA LEU A 167 5.08 16.90 -1.38
C LEU A 167 5.15 18.38 -0.94
N LYS A 168 6.09 18.67 -0.05
CA LYS A 168 6.23 20.00 0.56
C LYS A 168 6.50 21.06 -0.52
N GLY A 169 5.64 22.07 -0.58
CA GLY A 169 5.81 23.22 -1.50
C GLY A 169 5.06 23.12 -2.82
N ASP A 170 4.29 22.06 -3.04
CA ASP A 170 3.53 21.87 -4.26
C ASP A 170 2.16 22.57 -4.22
N ASP A 171 1.81 23.25 -5.32
CA ASP A 171 0.48 23.78 -5.59
C ASP A 171 -0.24 22.86 -6.57
N MET A 172 -0.97 21.88 -6.03
CA MET A 172 -1.67 20.86 -6.80
C MET A 172 -3.17 21.14 -6.87
N PRO A 173 -3.84 20.77 -7.99
CA PRO A 173 -5.29 20.83 -8.09
C PRO A 173 -5.93 20.08 -6.93
N ARG A 174 -6.98 20.65 -6.33
CA ARG A 174 -7.71 20.03 -5.23
C ARG A 174 -9.19 19.99 -5.53
N ILE A 175 -9.79 18.82 -5.36
CA ILE A 175 -11.25 18.71 -5.27
C ILE A 175 -11.63 18.78 -3.80
N SER A 176 -12.38 19.79 -3.44
CA SER A 176 -12.86 19.97 -2.07
C SER A 176 -13.91 18.91 -1.71
N GLY A 177 -13.70 18.21 -0.60
CA GLY A 177 -14.69 17.29 -0.04
C GLY A 177 -14.82 15.93 -0.74
N VAL A 178 -13.90 15.61 -1.65
CA VAL A 178 -13.96 14.36 -2.42
C VAL A 178 -13.19 13.25 -1.72
N HIS A 179 -13.91 12.18 -1.38
CA HIS A 179 -13.37 10.89 -1.04
C HIS A 179 -14.09 9.84 -1.90
N GLY A 180 -13.37 9.16 -2.77
CA GLY A 180 -13.89 8.13 -3.64
C GLY A 180 -13.76 8.42 -5.13
N VAL A 181 -14.47 7.65 -5.95
CA VAL A 181 -14.45 7.79 -7.40
C VAL A 181 -15.48 8.80 -7.89
N PHE A 182 -15.07 9.67 -8.80
CA PHE A 182 -15.89 10.68 -9.45
C PHE A 182 -16.04 10.42 -10.92
N LYS A 183 -17.24 10.69 -11.45
CA LYS A 183 -17.52 10.66 -12.86
C LYS A 183 -17.92 12.04 -13.33
N GLN A 184 -17.23 12.56 -14.32
CA GLN A 184 -17.46 13.91 -14.87
C GLN A 184 -18.91 14.18 -15.29
N ILE A 185 -19.63 13.12 -15.78
CA ILE A 185 -21.01 13.25 -16.25
C ILE A 185 -22.00 13.38 -15.08
N ASP A 186 -21.75 12.70 -13.96
CA ASP A 186 -22.67 12.67 -12.82
C ASP A 186 -22.67 14.02 -12.07
N GLU A 187 -21.51 14.69 -11.99
CA GLU A 187 -21.42 16.05 -11.45
C GLU A 187 -22.16 17.08 -12.30
N PHE A 188 -22.11 16.92 -13.61
CA PHE A 188 -22.82 17.81 -14.53
C PHE A 188 -24.34 17.80 -14.35
N LEU A 189 -24.90 16.67 -13.91
CA LEU A 189 -26.32 16.47 -13.67
C LEU A 189 -26.76 16.88 -12.25
N LEU A 190 -25.86 16.83 -11.27
CA LEU A 190 -26.22 16.98 -9.85
C LEU A 190 -26.02 18.40 -9.30
N VAL A 191 -25.06 19.18 -9.77
CA VAL A 191 -24.63 20.40 -9.09
C VAL A 191 -24.94 21.71 -9.82
N GLY A 192 -25.24 21.72 -11.10
CA GLY A 192 -25.67 22.91 -11.85
C GLY A 192 -24.70 24.11 -11.88
N ASN A 193 -23.52 24.01 -11.27
CA ASN A 193 -22.51 25.05 -11.20
C ASN A 193 -21.28 24.72 -12.04
N GLN A 194 -21.11 25.45 -13.11
CA GLN A 194 -20.27 25.05 -14.26
C GLN A 194 -18.81 25.49 -14.22
N SER A 195 -18.32 26.23 -13.25
CA SER A 195 -17.10 27.02 -13.53
C SER A 195 -15.78 26.46 -12.96
N GLU A 196 -15.76 25.82 -11.81
CA GLU A 196 -14.50 25.35 -11.20
C GLU A 196 -14.24 23.86 -11.41
N GLU A 197 -15.27 23.03 -11.40
CA GLU A 197 -15.17 21.57 -11.54
C GLU A 197 -14.77 21.12 -12.95
N LYS A 198 -15.11 21.90 -13.98
CA LYS A 198 -14.68 21.63 -15.36
C LYS A 198 -13.16 21.58 -15.53
N LYS A 199 -12.41 22.36 -14.76
CA LYS A 199 -10.94 22.42 -14.85
C LYS A 199 -10.27 21.18 -14.28
N PHE A 200 -10.89 20.55 -13.29
CA PHE A 200 -10.31 19.38 -12.62
C PHE A 200 -10.17 18.17 -13.55
N PHE A 201 -11.11 17.97 -14.45
CA PHE A 201 -11.09 16.87 -15.42
C PHE A 201 -10.43 17.23 -16.75
N GLU A 202 -9.82 18.43 -16.85
CA GLU A 202 -9.05 18.77 -18.03
C GLU A 202 -7.83 17.82 -18.16
N PRO A 203 -7.52 17.33 -19.38
CA PRO A 203 -6.45 16.34 -19.58
C PRO A 203 -5.09 16.78 -19.02
N GLU A 204 -4.80 18.07 -19.05
CA GLU A 204 -3.56 18.65 -18.52
C GLU A 204 -3.50 18.51 -16.99
N GLU A 205 -4.61 18.76 -16.29
CA GLU A 205 -4.69 18.60 -14.83
C GLU A 205 -4.58 17.14 -14.41
N MET A 206 -5.22 16.24 -15.14
CA MET A 206 -5.10 14.79 -14.90
C MET A 206 -3.65 14.32 -15.10
N THR A 207 -3.01 14.79 -16.16
CA THR A 207 -1.59 14.49 -16.42
C THR A 207 -0.69 15.05 -15.32
N ARG A 208 -0.97 16.24 -14.81
CA ARG A 208 -0.24 16.87 -13.70
C ARG A 208 -0.38 16.05 -12.41
N LEU A 209 -1.59 15.62 -12.07
CA LEU A 209 -1.85 14.79 -10.90
C LEU A 209 -1.14 13.42 -11.02
N HIS A 210 -1.20 12.76 -12.18
CA HIS A 210 -0.48 11.51 -12.41
C HIS A 210 1.03 11.69 -12.27
N LYS A 211 1.59 12.76 -12.86
CA LYS A 211 3.02 13.09 -12.71
C LYS A 211 3.38 13.31 -11.25
N GLN A 212 2.50 13.93 -10.47
CA GLN A 212 2.75 14.14 -9.04
C GLN A 212 2.77 12.82 -8.25
N GLN A 213 1.91 11.88 -8.57
CA GLN A 213 2.00 10.54 -7.96
C GLN A 213 3.35 9.86 -8.26
N ILE A 214 3.87 10.01 -9.49
CA ILE A 214 5.21 9.52 -9.86
C ILE A 214 6.29 10.18 -8.98
N ASN A 215 6.24 11.51 -8.81
CA ASN A 215 7.18 12.24 -7.95
C ASN A 215 7.10 11.77 -6.48
N CYS A 216 5.89 11.41 -6.00
CA CYS A 216 5.73 10.84 -4.66
C CYS A 216 6.40 9.47 -4.52
N VAL A 217 6.34 8.63 -5.54
CA VAL A 217 7.07 7.35 -5.56
C VAL A 217 8.59 7.58 -5.49
N GLU A 218 9.12 8.51 -6.28
CA GLU A 218 10.55 8.89 -6.25
C GLU A 218 10.97 9.46 -4.89
N TYR A 219 10.08 10.17 -4.22
CA TYR A 219 10.33 10.65 -2.85
C TYR A 219 10.37 9.49 -1.85
N ILE A 220 9.42 8.56 -1.94
CA ILE A 220 9.41 7.36 -1.08
C ILE A 220 10.68 6.52 -1.32
N ASP A 221 11.14 6.37 -2.56
CA ASP A 221 12.36 5.63 -2.88
C ASP A 221 13.57 6.15 -2.09
N LYS A 222 13.74 7.47 -1.99
CA LYS A 222 14.84 8.06 -1.22
C LYS A 222 14.77 7.68 0.26
N LEU A 223 13.57 7.67 0.82
CA LEU A 223 13.35 7.29 2.22
C LEU A 223 13.52 5.78 2.46
N ILE A 224 13.25 4.96 1.45
CA ILE A 224 13.53 3.51 1.52
C ILE A 224 15.05 3.25 1.64
N GLY A 225 15.90 4.06 1.04
CA GLY A 225 17.33 4.00 1.28
C GLY A 225 17.70 4.17 2.76
N ASP A 226 17.10 5.15 3.43
CA ASP A 226 17.29 5.37 4.87
C ASP A 226 16.73 4.21 5.71
N LEU A 227 15.57 3.66 5.32
CA LEU A 227 14.96 2.50 5.97
C LEU A 227 15.87 1.28 5.88
N PHE A 228 16.51 1.01 4.74
CA PHE A 228 17.43 -0.11 4.60
C PHE A 228 18.60 -0.02 5.58
N HIS A 229 19.15 1.18 5.78
CA HIS A 229 20.22 1.39 6.77
C HIS A 229 19.77 1.12 8.21
N LYS A 230 18.49 1.29 8.51
CA LYS A 230 17.94 1.06 9.84
C LYS A 230 17.57 -0.40 10.11
N CYS A 231 17.26 -1.17 9.07
CA CYS A 231 16.86 -2.56 9.18
C CYS A 231 18.06 -3.50 9.40
N PRO A 232 17.98 -4.49 10.31
CA PRO A 232 18.96 -5.58 10.38
C PRO A 232 18.96 -6.46 9.13
N GLU A 233 20.06 -7.19 8.88
CA GLU A 233 20.22 -8.08 7.72
C GLU A 233 19.16 -9.18 7.62
N ASN A 234 18.63 -9.65 8.76
CA ASN A 234 17.56 -10.65 8.83
C ASN A 234 16.15 -10.02 8.68
N THR A 235 16.02 -8.94 7.92
CA THR A 235 14.73 -8.31 7.65
C THR A 235 14.25 -8.67 6.26
N HIS A 236 13.02 -9.22 6.17
CA HIS A 236 12.30 -9.35 4.92
C HIS A 236 11.41 -8.12 4.70
N ILE A 237 11.45 -7.57 3.50
CA ILE A 237 10.74 -6.34 3.15
C ILE A 237 9.77 -6.64 2.00
N ILE A 238 8.53 -6.19 2.14
CA ILE A 238 7.50 -6.21 1.09
C ILE A 238 7.10 -4.77 0.82
N ILE A 239 7.11 -4.37 -0.44
CA ILE A 239 6.64 -3.06 -0.90
C ILE A 239 5.57 -3.29 -1.96
N THR A 240 4.39 -2.71 -1.74
CA THR A 240 3.27 -2.80 -2.68
C THR A 240 2.34 -1.59 -2.54
N ALA A 241 1.20 -1.61 -3.25
CA ALA A 241 0.09 -0.71 -3.01
C ALA A 241 -1.17 -1.52 -2.67
N ASP A 242 -2.13 -0.88 -2.03
CA ASP A 242 -3.42 -1.48 -1.68
C ASP A 242 -4.40 -1.45 -2.86
N HIS A 243 -4.35 -0.42 -3.68
CA HIS A 243 -5.10 -0.25 -4.93
C HIS A 243 -4.43 0.83 -5.79
N GLY A 244 -4.94 1.04 -6.98
CA GLY A 244 -4.55 2.15 -7.84
C GLY A 244 -5.56 3.30 -7.82
N GLU A 245 -5.46 4.18 -8.81
CA GLU A 245 -6.22 5.42 -8.93
C GLU A 245 -6.58 5.70 -10.39
N LEU A 246 -7.62 6.47 -10.66
CA LEU A 246 -7.99 6.94 -11.99
C LEU A 246 -7.59 8.40 -12.15
N PHE A 247 -7.02 8.73 -13.30
CA PHE A 247 -6.60 10.07 -13.69
C PHE A 247 -7.31 10.52 -14.97
N GLY A 248 -8.63 10.34 -15.03
CA GLY A 248 -9.46 10.74 -16.16
C GLY A 248 -9.87 9.59 -17.10
N GLU A 249 -9.37 8.37 -16.87
CA GLU A 249 -9.76 7.20 -17.67
C GLU A 249 -11.27 7.00 -17.62
N ASP A 250 -11.89 6.81 -18.78
CA ASP A 250 -13.34 6.66 -18.97
C ASP A 250 -14.18 7.78 -18.33
N GLY A 251 -13.58 8.96 -18.11
CA GLY A 251 -14.21 10.11 -17.46
C GLY A 251 -14.27 10.00 -15.93
N TYR A 252 -13.47 9.12 -15.31
CA TYR A 252 -13.40 8.96 -13.85
C TYR A 252 -12.12 9.55 -13.26
N PHE A 253 -12.22 10.05 -12.05
CA PHE A 253 -11.08 10.39 -11.20
C PHE A 253 -11.21 9.73 -9.83
N GLY A 254 -10.07 9.35 -9.23
CA GLY A 254 -10.05 8.78 -7.89
C GLY A 254 -10.18 7.25 -7.90
N HIS A 255 -10.54 6.72 -6.76
CA HIS A 255 -10.71 5.29 -6.52
C HIS A 255 -11.98 5.02 -5.70
N GLY A 256 -12.41 3.75 -5.63
CA GLY A 256 -13.59 3.37 -4.88
C GLY A 256 -14.16 2.05 -5.43
N PRO A 257 -15.43 1.75 -5.18
CA PRO A 257 -16.05 0.49 -5.62
C PRO A 257 -16.29 0.48 -7.15
N ILE A 258 -15.25 0.72 -7.93
CA ILE A 258 -15.26 0.69 -9.39
C ILE A 258 -14.35 -0.42 -9.92
N MET A 259 -14.85 -1.20 -10.88
CA MET A 259 -14.13 -2.31 -11.51
C MET A 259 -13.34 -1.85 -12.73
N HIS A 260 -12.39 -0.94 -12.52
CA HIS A 260 -11.50 -0.48 -13.57
C HIS A 260 -10.07 -1.04 -13.37
N PRO A 261 -9.39 -1.58 -14.39
CA PRO A 261 -8.07 -2.21 -14.23
C PRO A 261 -7.05 -1.34 -13.49
N LYS A 262 -7.04 -0.04 -13.75
CA LYS A 262 -6.11 0.90 -13.11
C LYS A 262 -6.27 1.03 -11.60
N CYS A 263 -7.44 0.67 -11.06
CA CYS A 263 -7.66 0.60 -9.61
C CYS A 263 -7.16 -0.71 -8.97
N PHE A 264 -6.85 -1.73 -9.78
CA PHE A 264 -6.39 -3.04 -9.29
C PHE A 264 -4.92 -3.31 -9.59
N GLU A 265 -4.35 -2.70 -10.64
CA GLU A 265 -2.96 -2.87 -11.03
C GLU A 265 -2.03 -2.13 -10.07
N VAL A 266 -1.28 -2.88 -9.26
CA VAL A 266 -0.40 -2.36 -8.22
C VAL A 266 1.04 -2.87 -8.37
N PRO A 267 2.07 -2.10 -7.97
CA PRO A 267 3.43 -2.59 -7.91
C PRO A 267 3.58 -3.61 -6.77
N PHE A 268 4.46 -4.59 -6.98
CA PHE A 268 4.84 -5.53 -5.93
C PHE A 268 6.33 -5.86 -6.04
N LEU A 269 7.03 -5.70 -4.93
CA LEU A 269 8.43 -6.10 -4.76
C LEU A 269 8.59 -6.74 -3.38
N GLU A 270 9.48 -7.70 -3.29
CA GLU A 270 9.85 -8.30 -2.01
C GLU A 270 11.28 -8.82 -2.03
N GLY A 271 11.92 -8.81 -0.88
CA GLY A 271 13.27 -9.35 -0.73
C GLY A 271 13.80 -9.22 0.70
N LYS A 272 14.97 -9.79 0.92
CA LYS A 272 15.74 -9.47 2.11
C LYS A 272 16.31 -8.06 1.97
N ARG A 273 16.50 -7.40 3.09
CA ARG A 273 17.21 -6.14 3.18
C ARG A 273 18.55 -6.27 2.42
N PRO A 274 18.83 -5.35 1.43
CA PRO A 274 20.06 -5.34 0.63
C PRO A 274 21.30 -5.11 1.45
#